data_daf93d29befde52547b7b733b1cf9d1e
#
_entry.id   daf93d29befde52547b7b733b1cf9d1e
#
_cell.length_a   1.000
_cell.length_b   1.000
_cell.length_c   1.000
_cell.angle_alpha   90.00
_cell.angle_beta   90.00
_cell.angle_gamma   90.00
#
_symmetry.space_group_name_H-M   'P 1'
#
loop_
_entity.id
_entity.type
_entity.pdbx_description
1 polymer ?
#
loop_
_entity_poly.entity_id
_entity_poly.type
_entity_poly.pdbx_seq_one_letter_code
_entity_poly.pdbx_strand_id
1 'polypeptide(L)'
;MSDIELIKNDTASRYELRQGGQVAAFVDYAIEGDVIDLNHTETIPEFQGQGLAGKVVDFALADILPTGNQVRPSCPFVAGRITGRTDFEGRV
;
A
#
# COMPACT_ATOMS: atom_id res chain seq x y z
N MET A 1 8.28 -12.42 -18.36
CA MET A 1 8.09 -11.03 -17.95
C MET A 1 6.81 -10.89 -17.20
N SER A 2 6.82 -10.16 -16.12
CA SER A 2 5.59 -9.96 -15.36
C SER A 2 4.86 -8.73 -15.90
N ASP A 3 3.55 -8.85 -16.08
CA ASP A 3 2.67 -7.75 -16.45
C ASP A 3 2.18 -7.04 -15.20
N ILE A 4 3.10 -6.60 -14.36
CA ILE A 4 2.71 -5.96 -13.11
C ILE A 4 2.58 -4.45 -13.33
N GLU A 5 1.43 -3.92 -12.91
CA GLU A 5 1.15 -2.48 -12.89
C GLU A 5 0.85 -2.06 -11.46
N LEU A 6 1.43 -0.94 -11.04
CA LEU A 6 1.15 -0.34 -9.74
C LEU A 6 0.38 0.95 -9.94
N ILE A 7 -0.83 1.03 -9.38
CA ILE A 7 -1.78 2.10 -9.66
C ILE A 7 -2.33 2.65 -8.35
N LYS A 8 -2.45 3.98 -8.27
CA LYS A 8 -3.24 4.60 -7.21
C LYS A 8 -4.65 4.82 -7.75
N ASN A 9 -5.61 4.08 -7.23
CA ASN A 9 -7.00 4.17 -7.64
C ASN A 9 -7.77 5.07 -6.66
N ASP A 10 -7.82 6.37 -6.94
CA ASP A 10 -8.45 7.33 -6.04
C ASP A 10 -9.96 7.14 -5.95
N THR A 11 -10.61 6.68 -7.02
CA THR A 11 -12.04 6.43 -7.01
C THR A 11 -12.41 5.35 -5.99
N ALA A 12 -11.58 4.31 -5.88
CA ALA A 12 -11.80 3.22 -4.94
C ALA A 12 -11.08 3.45 -3.60
N SER A 13 -10.31 4.54 -3.47
CA SER A 13 -9.51 4.85 -2.28
C SER A 13 -8.57 3.71 -1.93
N ARG A 14 -7.79 3.30 -2.90
CA ARG A 14 -6.81 2.24 -2.66
C ARG A 14 -5.66 2.28 -3.65
N TYR A 15 -4.52 1.70 -3.24
CA TYR A 15 -3.42 1.39 -4.13
C TYR A 15 -3.60 -0.03 -4.63
N GLU A 16 -3.37 -0.26 -5.92
CA GLU A 16 -3.58 -1.56 -6.55
C GLU A 16 -2.31 -2.06 -7.22
N LEU A 17 -2.07 -3.35 -7.10
CA LEU A 17 -1.13 -4.05 -7.96
C LEU A 17 -1.95 -4.92 -8.89
N ARG A 18 -1.81 -4.68 -10.18
CA ARG A 18 -2.51 -5.48 -11.21
C ARG A 18 -1.51 -6.38 -11.92
N GLN A 19 -1.96 -7.57 -12.23
CA GLN A 19 -1.18 -8.54 -12.97
C GLN A 19 -2.05 -9.07 -14.10
N GLY A 20 -1.58 -8.90 -15.34
CA GLY A 20 -2.35 -9.28 -16.51
C GLY A 20 -3.68 -8.54 -16.62
N GLY A 21 -3.74 -7.28 -16.16
CA GLY A 21 -4.95 -6.47 -16.21
C GLY A 21 -5.94 -6.73 -15.08
N GLN A 22 -5.61 -7.63 -14.15
CA GLN A 22 -6.48 -7.95 -13.02
C GLN A 22 -5.88 -7.43 -11.72
N VAL A 23 -6.74 -6.96 -10.80
CA VAL A 23 -6.27 -6.59 -9.47
C VAL A 23 -5.85 -7.86 -8.74
N ALA A 24 -4.56 -7.94 -8.40
CA ALA A 24 -3.99 -9.09 -7.72
C ALA A 24 -3.80 -8.83 -6.23
N ALA A 25 -3.50 -7.60 -5.86
CA ALA A 25 -3.35 -7.19 -4.47
C ALA A 25 -3.69 -5.71 -4.36
N PHE A 26 -4.10 -5.29 -3.17
CA PHE A 26 -4.40 -3.88 -2.94
C PHE A 26 -4.24 -3.51 -1.47
N VAL A 27 -4.08 -2.22 -1.21
CA VAL A 27 -4.13 -1.66 0.13
C VAL A 27 -5.07 -0.47 0.11
N ASP A 28 -6.06 -0.52 1.00
CA ASP A 28 -7.05 0.56 1.13
C ASP A 28 -6.49 1.71 1.97
N TYR A 29 -6.87 2.93 1.63
CA TYR A 29 -6.48 4.09 2.42
C TYR A 29 -7.68 4.98 2.72
N ALA A 30 -7.54 5.74 3.80
CA ALA A 30 -8.47 6.81 4.15
C ALA A 30 -7.64 8.05 4.48
N ILE A 31 -8.11 9.22 4.03
CA ILE A 31 -7.39 10.48 4.24
C ILE A 31 -8.11 11.25 5.33
N GLU A 32 -7.37 11.63 6.38
CA GLU A 32 -7.88 12.42 7.50
C GLU A 32 -6.91 13.59 7.71
N GLY A 33 -7.21 14.74 7.10
CA GLY A 33 -6.30 15.87 7.14
C GLY A 33 -4.97 15.54 6.50
N ASP A 34 -3.90 15.59 7.27
CA ASP A 34 -2.55 15.24 6.80
C ASP A 34 -2.14 13.81 7.17
N VAL A 35 -3.11 12.98 7.59
CA VAL A 35 -2.86 11.58 7.94
C VAL A 35 -3.45 10.68 6.86
N ILE A 36 -2.64 9.77 6.36
CA ILE A 36 -3.08 8.71 5.44
C ILE A 36 -3.16 7.42 6.25
N ASP A 37 -4.37 6.89 6.39
CA ASP A 37 -4.59 5.65 7.13
C ASP A 37 -4.60 4.49 6.12
N LEU A 38 -3.59 3.61 6.21
CA LEU A 38 -3.53 2.39 5.42
C LEU A 38 -4.17 1.29 6.27
N ASN A 39 -5.43 0.98 5.99
CA ASN A 39 -6.26 0.26 6.93
C ASN A 39 -6.59 -1.18 6.55
N HIS A 40 -6.32 -1.60 5.32
CA HIS A 40 -6.58 -2.98 4.91
C HIS A 40 -5.72 -3.36 3.71
N THR A 41 -5.11 -4.54 3.78
CA THR A 41 -4.31 -5.08 2.69
C THR A 41 -4.83 -6.47 2.35
N GLU A 42 -4.95 -6.75 1.05
CA GLU A 42 -5.45 -8.05 0.61
C GLU A 42 -4.72 -8.50 -0.65
N THR A 43 -4.46 -9.80 -0.75
CA THR A 43 -4.02 -10.45 -1.98
C THR A 43 -5.15 -11.37 -2.43
N ILE A 44 -5.56 -11.23 -3.69
CA ILE A 44 -6.57 -12.08 -4.29
C ILE A 44 -6.07 -13.53 -4.27
N PRO A 45 -6.90 -14.52 -3.89
CA PRO A 45 -6.42 -15.90 -3.67
C PRO A 45 -5.63 -16.50 -4.83
N GLU A 46 -6.03 -16.23 -6.08
CA GLU A 46 -5.34 -16.76 -7.25
C GLU A 46 -3.91 -16.26 -7.40
N PHE A 47 -3.56 -15.17 -6.73
CA PHE A 47 -2.26 -14.52 -6.85
C PHE A 47 -1.41 -14.64 -5.58
N GLN A 48 -1.84 -15.42 -4.60
CA GLN A 48 -1.11 -15.57 -3.35
C GLN A 48 0.23 -16.30 -3.58
N GLY A 49 1.16 -16.08 -2.67
CA GLY A 49 2.47 -16.76 -2.71
C GLY A 49 3.52 -16.06 -3.58
N GLN A 50 3.25 -14.86 -4.08
CA GLN A 50 4.17 -14.12 -4.93
C GLN A 50 4.75 -12.87 -4.27
N GLY A 51 4.39 -12.61 -3.01
CA GLY A 51 4.86 -11.42 -2.30
C GLY A 51 4.24 -10.11 -2.79
N LEU A 52 3.07 -10.17 -3.41
CA LEU A 52 2.45 -8.99 -4.03
C LEU A 52 1.96 -7.96 -3.03
N ALA A 53 1.47 -8.42 -1.87
CA ALA A 53 1.02 -7.51 -0.82
C ALA A 53 2.16 -6.59 -0.37
N GLY A 54 3.36 -7.13 -0.19
CA GLY A 54 4.52 -6.33 0.16
C GLY A 54 4.84 -5.29 -0.90
N LYS A 55 4.73 -5.67 -2.17
CA LYS A 55 5.02 -4.77 -3.28
C LYS A 55 4.02 -3.61 -3.35
N VAL A 56 2.73 -3.87 -3.16
CA VAL A 56 1.72 -2.80 -3.23
C VAL A 56 1.81 -1.87 -2.03
N VAL A 57 2.14 -2.40 -0.86
CA VAL A 57 2.35 -1.54 0.32
C VAL A 57 3.59 -0.68 0.15
N ASP A 58 4.68 -1.24 -0.36
CA ASP A 58 5.90 -0.46 -0.61
C ASP A 58 5.63 0.64 -1.64
N PHE A 59 4.82 0.37 -2.66
CA PHE A 59 4.42 1.37 -3.63
C PHE A 59 3.62 2.49 -2.97
N ALA A 60 2.66 2.14 -2.10
CA ALA A 60 1.87 3.13 -1.37
C ALA A 60 2.77 4.02 -0.50
N LEU A 61 3.69 3.42 0.22
CA LEU A 61 4.61 4.18 1.07
C LEU A 61 5.51 5.10 0.24
N ALA A 62 5.98 4.63 -0.91
CA ALA A 62 6.80 5.46 -1.81
C ALA A 62 6.02 6.65 -2.37
N ASP A 63 4.72 6.48 -2.61
CA ASP A 63 3.86 7.57 -3.08
C ASP A 63 3.59 8.60 -1.98
N ILE A 64 3.45 8.15 -0.74
CA ILE A 64 3.14 9.01 0.40
C ILE A 64 4.38 9.76 0.90
N LEU A 65 5.55 9.14 0.82
CA LEU A 65 6.79 9.68 1.40
C LEU A 65 7.07 11.13 1.00
N PRO A 66 7.03 11.50 -0.29
CA PRO A 66 7.35 12.90 -0.68
C PRO A 66 6.27 13.91 -0.29
N THR A 67 5.08 13.46 0.11
CA THR A 67 4.00 14.39 0.49
C THR A 67 4.21 15.03 1.85
N GLY A 68 5.03 14.42 2.72
CA GLY A 68 5.18 14.86 4.09
C GLY A 68 4.05 14.42 5.03
N ASN A 69 3.03 13.74 4.51
CA ASN A 69 1.90 13.29 5.32
C ASN A 69 2.31 12.22 6.32
N GLN A 70 1.58 12.14 7.42
CA GLN A 70 1.73 11.06 8.37
C GLN A 70 1.03 9.82 7.87
N VAL A 71 1.49 8.65 8.30
CA VAL A 71 0.88 7.36 7.98
C VAL A 71 0.37 6.73 9.25
N ARG A 72 -0.90 6.31 9.24
CA ARG A 72 -1.46 5.49 10.32
C ARG A 72 -1.55 4.05 9.79
N PRO A 73 -0.67 3.16 10.26
CA PRO A 73 -0.67 1.78 9.77
C PRO A 73 -1.67 0.93 10.55
N SER A 74 -2.95 1.17 10.33
CA SER A 74 -4.01 0.43 11.03
C SER A 74 -4.02 -1.05 10.66
N CYS A 75 -3.62 -1.38 9.44
CA CYS A 75 -3.47 -2.76 9.01
C CYS A 75 -2.18 -3.35 9.58
N PRO A 76 -2.24 -4.51 10.28
CA PRO A 76 -1.02 -5.11 10.85
C PRO A 76 0.06 -5.41 9.82
N PHE A 77 -0.32 -5.77 8.58
CA PHE A 77 0.65 -6.02 7.53
C PHE A 77 1.43 -4.75 7.18
N VAL A 78 0.73 -3.61 7.08
CA VAL A 78 1.37 -2.31 6.83
C VAL A 78 2.28 -1.94 8.00
N ALA A 79 1.81 -2.15 9.23
CA ALA A 79 2.62 -1.86 10.41
C ALA A 79 3.94 -2.63 10.38
N GLY A 80 3.89 -3.91 9.98
CA GLY A 80 5.10 -4.71 9.85
C GLY A 80 6.04 -4.21 8.75
N ARG A 81 5.51 -3.69 7.67
CA ARG A 81 6.32 -3.17 6.56
C ARG A 81 6.99 -1.83 6.88
N ILE A 82 6.34 -1.00 7.71
CA ILE A 82 6.85 0.34 8.03
C ILE A 82 7.78 0.35 9.24
N THR A 83 7.70 -0.67 10.09
CA THR A 83 8.53 -0.78 11.29
C THR A 83 10.02 -0.81 10.89
N GLY A 84 10.82 0.04 11.54
CA GLY A 84 12.25 0.10 11.29
C GLY A 84 12.64 0.95 10.09
N ARG A 85 11.69 1.48 9.33
CA ARG A 85 12.01 2.40 8.23
C ARG A 85 12.34 3.77 8.81
N THR A 86 13.54 4.24 8.52
CA THR A 86 13.99 5.55 9.02
C THR A 86 13.37 6.70 8.24
N ASP A 87 12.96 6.48 6.99
CA ASP A 87 12.36 7.52 6.15
C ASP A 87 10.96 7.95 6.63
N PHE A 88 10.29 7.13 7.46
CA PHE A 88 9.01 7.47 8.07
C PHE A 88 9.12 7.80 9.57
N GLU A 89 10.32 7.95 10.08
CA GLU A 89 10.53 8.27 11.49
C GLU A 89 9.86 9.59 11.84
N GLY A 90 9.03 9.57 12.90
CA GLY A 90 8.25 10.73 13.31
C GLY A 90 6.97 10.96 12.52
N ARG A 91 6.66 10.08 11.57
CA ARG A 91 5.49 10.23 10.69
C ARG A 91 4.48 9.09 10.83
N VAL A 92 4.67 8.25 11.83
CA VAL A 92 3.80 7.10 12.08
C VAL A 92 3.04 7.27 13.38
#